data_fc33ae596ec735a668c517e8862b64df
#
_entry.id   fc33ae596ec735a668c517e8862b64df
#
_cell.length_a   1.000
_cell.length_b   1.000
_cell.length_c   1.000
_cell.angle_alpha   90.00
_cell.angle_beta   90.00
_cell.angle_gamma   90.00
#
_symmetry.space_group_name_H-M   'P 1'
#
loop_
_entity.id
_entity.type
_entity.pdbx_description
1 polymer ?
#
loop_
_entity_poly.entity_id
_entity_poly.type
_entity_poly.pdbx_seq_one_letter_code
_entity_poly.pdbx_strand_id
1 'polypeptide(L)'
;MDVITAVKLTTPAADLSKLSFCTANAPALADWVAGLPMANTQNTADQLLKATAEVARLKQTSGERMRLLEQLRPTLEYICSRLDRSSSSSDHSEEQSILAQRLQTNLTIGYKAVIRDANPASVDDRRVVTLASHRTIADLSRTLLRSCQHYVAPSRNLWLELNQLYSLAERMGVATHNITDDENHSVMNLSIADHYIRCLLLASSKPNQLRHRQLTAIFNALEQWVGYTNIAPTPAESLFSIDLDQDQPPRYTRLVEDKTLPSLRGLNTGTLVYQLEGYLKGIDTELPIPDFVDETIVNHLASCWGEIAKRGFRRAPASGQMKIAVGMRAVHYFISGGVDFAEQLGSADAMLLKEINPFLDTFRPNTSSNQPKWSSEAGSPPGIGGTEAIDPGAALSDFSEQRAKERARLVEQKERAKQARIERRAQAGFNSNPAEDYNPLLDEEPTIETADLLYPFHEVGLVDSSPGGYCVSWGPEAPTNMQAGDVLAVREERDQRWCIAVLRWVRKVEGVTQTGLELMAPRAIPVAVRIVQKKGGPTDYTRALLLPELSAIRQPATLITPAIMFTEQQKIHLQRQGIQATAQLAEERLRTESFIQFTFRMLDGYLENSQIDLNISSAWEVSEDTTRTANR
;
A
#
# COMPACT_ATOMS: atom_id res chain seq x y z
N MET A 1 -26.90 13.00 -34.55
CA MET A 1 -25.95 11.91 -34.20
C MET A 1 -26.51 11.20 -33.00
N ASP A 2 -26.74 9.90 -33.08
CA ASP A 2 -27.30 9.16 -31.96
C ASP A 2 -26.37 9.22 -30.74
N VAL A 3 -26.95 9.51 -29.59
CA VAL A 3 -26.23 9.74 -28.34
C VAL A 3 -25.33 8.55 -27.94
N ILE A 4 -25.74 7.33 -28.30
CA ILE A 4 -25.02 6.09 -27.98
C ILE A 4 -23.83 5.86 -28.91
N THR A 5 -23.93 6.20 -30.20
CA THR A 5 -22.88 5.97 -31.21
C THR A 5 -21.65 6.86 -31.07
N ALA A 6 -21.71 7.89 -30.21
CA ALA A 6 -20.60 8.81 -29.99
C ALA A 6 -19.62 8.33 -28.87
N VAL A 7 -19.91 7.23 -28.17
CA VAL A 7 -19.08 6.77 -27.01
C VAL A 7 -18.00 5.81 -27.50
N LYS A 8 -16.74 6.15 -27.22
CA LYS A 8 -15.56 5.33 -27.54
C LYS A 8 -15.24 4.39 -26.38
N LEU A 9 -15.79 3.16 -26.43
CA LEU A 9 -15.49 2.11 -25.45
C LEU A 9 -14.62 1.02 -26.08
N THR A 10 -13.64 0.56 -25.35
CA THR A 10 -12.79 -0.55 -25.78
C THR A 10 -13.52 -1.88 -25.59
N THR A 11 -13.91 -2.52 -26.68
CA THR A 11 -14.63 -3.81 -26.69
C THR A 11 -14.10 -4.73 -27.78
N PRO A 12 -14.09 -6.07 -27.57
CA PRO A 12 -13.76 -7.03 -28.60
C PRO A 12 -14.89 -7.09 -29.67
N ALA A 13 -14.59 -7.61 -30.86
CA ALA A 13 -15.60 -7.88 -31.86
C ALA A 13 -16.55 -9.01 -31.41
N ALA A 14 -17.83 -8.94 -31.79
CA ALA A 14 -18.78 -10.03 -31.56
C ALA A 14 -18.58 -11.08 -32.66
N ASP A 15 -17.76 -12.10 -32.41
CA ASP A 15 -17.36 -13.13 -33.39
C ASP A 15 -17.81 -14.55 -33.02
N LEU A 16 -18.28 -14.80 -31.77
CA LEU A 16 -18.74 -16.10 -31.31
C LEU A 16 -20.24 -16.29 -31.54
N SER A 17 -20.62 -17.47 -32.03
CA SER A 17 -22.04 -17.87 -32.23
C SER A 17 -22.58 -18.74 -31.08
N LYS A 18 -21.72 -19.29 -30.22
CA LYS A 18 -22.08 -20.16 -29.08
C LYS A 18 -21.07 -20.03 -27.98
N LEU A 19 -21.46 -20.36 -26.75
CA LEU A 19 -20.54 -20.55 -25.62
C LEU A 19 -19.93 -21.95 -25.68
N SER A 20 -18.71 -22.10 -25.16
CA SER A 20 -18.01 -23.40 -25.19
C SER A 20 -18.38 -24.30 -24.00
N PHE A 21 -19.06 -23.78 -22.98
CA PHE A 21 -19.27 -24.46 -21.71
C PHE A 21 -20.76 -24.67 -21.34
N CYS A 22 -21.70 -23.94 -21.95
CA CYS A 22 -23.14 -24.14 -21.79
C CYS A 22 -23.91 -23.57 -22.98
N THR A 23 -25.23 -23.81 -23.03
CA THR A 23 -26.10 -23.13 -23.97
C THR A 23 -26.20 -21.64 -23.63
N ALA A 24 -26.18 -20.77 -24.66
CA ALA A 24 -26.15 -19.32 -24.51
C ALA A 24 -27.53 -18.73 -24.11
N ASN A 25 -28.06 -19.14 -22.96
CA ASN A 25 -29.27 -18.59 -22.33
C ASN A 25 -29.12 -18.53 -20.81
N ALA A 26 -29.91 -17.69 -20.14
CA ALA A 26 -29.78 -17.45 -18.71
C ALA A 26 -30.02 -18.70 -17.83
N PRO A 27 -31.03 -19.59 -18.11
CA PRO A 27 -31.19 -20.81 -17.29
C PRO A 27 -30.00 -21.75 -17.37
N ALA A 28 -29.52 -22.08 -18.57
CA ALA A 28 -28.37 -22.98 -18.72
C ALA A 28 -27.08 -22.39 -18.13
N LEU A 29 -26.90 -21.07 -18.16
CA LEU A 29 -25.80 -20.39 -17.50
C LEU A 29 -25.93 -20.45 -15.97
N ALA A 30 -27.14 -20.28 -15.42
CA ALA A 30 -27.40 -20.41 -13.98
C ALA A 30 -27.05 -21.81 -13.47
N ASP A 31 -27.46 -22.87 -14.21
CA ASP A 31 -27.11 -24.26 -13.89
C ASP A 31 -25.58 -24.49 -13.92
N TRP A 32 -24.90 -23.91 -14.90
CA TRP A 32 -23.44 -23.99 -15.00
C TRP A 32 -22.76 -23.26 -13.83
N VAL A 33 -23.23 -22.06 -13.45
CA VAL A 33 -22.71 -21.30 -12.29
C VAL A 33 -22.89 -22.09 -10.99
N ALA A 34 -24.05 -22.73 -10.80
CA ALA A 34 -24.30 -23.58 -9.64
C ALA A 34 -23.37 -24.80 -9.55
N GLY A 35 -22.84 -25.26 -10.69
CA GLY A 35 -21.86 -26.36 -10.78
C GLY A 35 -20.41 -25.97 -10.58
N LEU A 36 -20.09 -24.68 -10.36
CA LEU A 36 -18.72 -24.23 -10.22
C LEU A 36 -18.06 -24.74 -8.92
N PRO A 37 -16.76 -25.10 -8.95
CA PRO A 37 -16.03 -25.63 -7.79
C PRO A 37 -15.66 -24.51 -6.79
N MET A 38 -16.65 -23.97 -6.08
CA MET A 38 -16.51 -22.78 -5.21
C MET A 38 -15.45 -22.94 -4.09
N ALA A 39 -15.10 -24.18 -3.71
CA ALA A 39 -14.04 -24.45 -2.74
C ALA A 39 -12.63 -24.17 -3.32
N ASN A 40 -12.45 -24.31 -4.64
CA ASN A 40 -11.21 -24.05 -5.35
C ASN A 40 -11.29 -22.68 -6.05
N THR A 41 -10.88 -21.63 -5.35
CA THR A 41 -10.96 -20.24 -5.83
C THR A 41 -10.25 -20.01 -7.15
N GLN A 42 -9.06 -20.61 -7.34
CA GLN A 42 -8.28 -20.46 -8.57
C GLN A 42 -9.00 -21.08 -9.77
N ASN A 43 -9.44 -22.33 -9.66
CA ASN A 43 -10.15 -23.01 -10.74
C ASN A 43 -11.48 -22.30 -11.10
N THR A 44 -12.22 -21.83 -10.09
CA THR A 44 -13.44 -21.05 -10.31
C THR A 44 -13.14 -19.74 -11.03
N ALA A 45 -12.07 -19.04 -10.63
CA ALA A 45 -11.64 -17.80 -11.28
C ALA A 45 -11.28 -18.02 -12.76
N ASP A 46 -10.53 -19.09 -13.08
CA ASP A 46 -10.14 -19.42 -14.46
C ASP A 46 -11.36 -19.73 -15.34
N GLN A 47 -12.35 -20.46 -14.80
CA GLN A 47 -13.60 -20.73 -15.49
C GLN A 47 -14.42 -19.45 -15.73
N LEU A 48 -14.53 -18.56 -14.74
CA LEU A 48 -15.21 -17.27 -14.86
C LEU A 48 -14.50 -16.33 -15.85
N LEU A 49 -13.16 -16.32 -15.89
CA LEU A 49 -12.40 -15.56 -16.89
C LEU A 49 -12.77 -15.97 -18.30
N LYS A 50 -12.82 -17.29 -18.55
CA LYS A 50 -13.21 -17.82 -19.85
C LYS A 50 -14.65 -17.46 -20.18
N ALA A 51 -15.58 -17.68 -19.23
CA ALA A 51 -17.01 -17.42 -19.43
C ALA A 51 -17.28 -15.95 -19.75
N THR A 52 -16.73 -15.01 -18.98
CA THR A 52 -16.92 -13.57 -19.22
C THR A 52 -16.33 -13.11 -20.55
N ALA A 53 -15.16 -13.62 -20.94
CA ALA A 53 -14.54 -13.33 -22.22
C ALA A 53 -15.39 -13.83 -23.42
N GLU A 54 -15.99 -15.03 -23.31
CA GLU A 54 -16.86 -15.56 -24.35
C GLU A 54 -18.20 -14.80 -24.45
N VAL A 55 -18.82 -14.46 -23.31
CA VAL A 55 -20.06 -13.67 -23.27
C VAL A 55 -19.87 -12.28 -23.90
N ALA A 56 -18.73 -11.63 -23.67
CA ALA A 56 -18.41 -10.34 -24.28
C ALA A 56 -18.33 -10.40 -25.83
N ARG A 57 -17.92 -11.54 -26.36
CA ARG A 57 -17.74 -11.79 -27.80
C ARG A 57 -18.96 -12.47 -28.49
N LEU A 58 -19.96 -12.87 -27.73
CA LEU A 58 -21.09 -13.62 -28.23
C LEU A 58 -21.98 -12.74 -29.14
N LYS A 59 -22.42 -13.26 -30.26
CA LYS A 59 -23.38 -12.61 -31.16
C LYS A 59 -24.79 -12.73 -30.59
N GLN A 60 -25.18 -11.75 -29.77
CA GLN A 60 -26.52 -11.67 -29.15
C GLN A 60 -26.99 -10.23 -29.04
N THR A 61 -28.27 -10.03 -28.72
CA THR A 61 -28.81 -8.72 -28.42
C THR A 61 -28.24 -8.16 -27.12
N SER A 62 -28.24 -6.84 -26.97
CA SER A 62 -27.80 -6.14 -25.75
C SER A 62 -28.52 -6.66 -24.51
N GLY A 63 -29.84 -6.86 -24.58
CA GLY A 63 -30.66 -7.37 -23.47
C GLY A 63 -30.33 -8.81 -23.06
N GLU A 64 -30.07 -9.69 -24.02
CA GLU A 64 -29.68 -11.09 -23.72
C GLU A 64 -28.29 -11.14 -23.10
N ARG A 65 -27.32 -10.41 -23.67
CA ARG A 65 -25.99 -10.32 -23.10
C ARG A 65 -26.03 -9.77 -21.66
N MET A 66 -26.84 -8.74 -21.40
CA MET A 66 -27.03 -8.18 -20.06
C MET A 66 -27.49 -9.25 -19.07
N ARG A 67 -28.50 -10.06 -19.42
CA ARG A 67 -28.99 -11.14 -18.56
C ARG A 67 -27.91 -12.17 -18.24
N LEU A 68 -27.07 -12.55 -19.20
CA LEU A 68 -25.96 -13.48 -18.99
C LEU A 68 -24.91 -12.90 -18.01
N LEU A 69 -24.58 -11.61 -18.17
CA LEU A 69 -23.61 -10.94 -17.28
C LEU A 69 -24.12 -10.82 -15.85
N GLU A 70 -25.40 -10.49 -15.66
CA GLU A 70 -26.01 -10.42 -14.30
C GLU A 70 -26.06 -11.80 -13.62
N GLN A 71 -26.14 -12.92 -14.37
CA GLN A 71 -26.01 -14.27 -13.79
C GLN A 71 -24.57 -14.59 -13.32
N LEU A 72 -23.56 -14.05 -14.01
CA LEU A 72 -22.14 -14.27 -13.63
C LEU A 72 -21.68 -13.35 -12.48
N ARG A 73 -22.28 -12.16 -12.40
CA ARG A 73 -21.80 -11.08 -11.51
C ARG A 73 -21.69 -11.48 -10.05
N PRO A 74 -22.70 -12.08 -9.37
CA PRO A 74 -22.63 -12.39 -7.93
C PRO A 74 -21.48 -13.33 -7.60
N THR A 75 -21.32 -14.39 -8.40
CA THR A 75 -20.26 -15.37 -8.21
C THR A 75 -18.89 -14.75 -8.47
N LEU A 76 -18.76 -13.92 -9.48
CA LEU A 76 -17.52 -13.22 -9.79
C LEU A 76 -17.12 -12.24 -8.67
N GLU A 77 -18.06 -11.46 -8.14
CA GLU A 77 -17.83 -10.55 -7.02
C GLU A 77 -17.40 -11.29 -5.76
N TYR A 78 -18.04 -12.44 -5.48
CA TYR A 78 -17.63 -13.31 -4.37
C TYR A 78 -16.19 -13.80 -4.52
N ILE A 79 -15.80 -14.27 -5.71
CA ILE A 79 -14.43 -14.74 -5.98
C ILE A 79 -13.42 -13.59 -5.88
N CYS A 80 -13.71 -12.41 -6.45
CA CYS A 80 -12.86 -11.23 -6.30
C CYS A 80 -12.66 -10.85 -4.83
N SER A 81 -13.73 -10.84 -4.03
CA SER A 81 -13.65 -10.55 -2.58
C SER A 81 -12.79 -11.57 -1.82
N ARG A 82 -12.78 -12.83 -2.22
CA ARG A 82 -11.91 -13.86 -1.63
C ARG A 82 -10.45 -13.65 -2.00
N LEU A 83 -10.18 -13.35 -3.28
CA LEU A 83 -8.82 -13.06 -3.77
C LEU A 83 -8.24 -11.80 -3.09
N ASP A 84 -9.02 -10.73 -2.97
CA ASP A 84 -8.59 -9.48 -2.32
C ASP A 84 -8.29 -9.69 -0.83
N ARG A 85 -9.04 -10.55 -0.11
CA ARG A 85 -8.76 -10.89 1.31
C ARG A 85 -7.52 -11.74 1.48
N SER A 86 -7.29 -12.72 0.61
CA SER A 86 -6.12 -13.58 0.68
C SER A 86 -4.84 -12.85 0.27
N SER A 87 -4.94 -11.83 -0.58
CA SER A 87 -3.81 -10.98 -0.96
C SER A 87 -3.23 -10.17 0.20
N SER A 88 -3.97 -9.96 1.28
CA SER A 88 -3.51 -9.22 2.46
C SER A 88 -2.56 -10.02 3.37
N SER A 89 -2.38 -11.33 3.15
CA SER A 89 -1.72 -12.25 4.10
C SER A 89 -0.71 -13.24 3.49
N SER A 90 -0.44 -13.22 2.18
CA SER A 90 0.39 -14.24 1.53
C SER A 90 1.48 -13.69 0.60
N ASP A 91 2.54 -14.48 0.37
CA ASP A 91 3.60 -14.21 -0.61
C ASP A 91 3.09 -14.14 -2.07
N HIS A 92 1.90 -14.67 -2.35
CA HIS A 92 1.21 -14.62 -3.66
C HIS A 92 0.21 -13.46 -3.78
N SER A 93 0.34 -12.43 -2.96
CA SER A 93 -0.61 -11.30 -2.89
C SER A 93 -0.77 -10.57 -4.24
N GLU A 94 0.30 -10.41 -4.98
CA GLU A 94 0.29 -9.70 -6.27
C GLU A 94 -0.43 -10.52 -7.36
N GLU A 95 -0.20 -11.82 -7.45
CA GLU A 95 -0.85 -12.72 -8.42
C GLU A 95 -2.37 -12.77 -8.20
N GLN A 96 -2.81 -12.87 -6.95
CA GLN A 96 -4.23 -12.91 -6.60
C GLN A 96 -4.93 -11.57 -6.90
N SER A 97 -4.28 -10.46 -6.63
CA SER A 97 -4.78 -9.12 -6.97
C SER A 97 -4.89 -8.93 -8.49
N ILE A 98 -3.88 -9.38 -9.26
CA ILE A 98 -3.91 -9.36 -10.73
C ILE A 98 -5.07 -10.21 -11.25
N LEU A 99 -5.30 -11.40 -10.68
CA LEU A 99 -6.39 -12.29 -11.08
C LEU A 99 -7.77 -11.64 -10.81
N ALA A 100 -7.97 -11.05 -9.63
CA ALA A 100 -9.19 -10.32 -9.31
C ALA A 100 -9.42 -9.14 -10.27
N GLN A 101 -8.36 -8.40 -10.60
CA GLN A 101 -8.44 -7.31 -11.57
C GLN A 101 -8.81 -7.80 -12.97
N ARG A 102 -8.24 -8.91 -13.43
CA ARG A 102 -8.59 -9.51 -14.75
C ARG A 102 -10.04 -9.96 -14.80
N LEU A 103 -10.57 -10.59 -13.75
CA LEU A 103 -11.98 -10.97 -13.65
C LEU A 103 -12.90 -9.75 -13.79
N GLN A 104 -12.63 -8.72 -13.01
CA GLN A 104 -13.41 -7.47 -13.04
C GLN A 104 -13.32 -6.78 -14.40
N THR A 105 -12.13 -6.73 -15.02
CA THR A 105 -11.93 -6.14 -16.35
C THR A 105 -12.74 -6.88 -17.41
N ASN A 106 -12.75 -8.22 -17.41
CA ASN A 106 -13.52 -9.00 -18.36
C ASN A 106 -15.03 -8.79 -18.21
N LEU A 107 -15.53 -8.71 -16.96
CA LEU A 107 -16.93 -8.39 -16.70
C LEU A 107 -17.29 -6.99 -17.23
N THR A 108 -16.44 -6.00 -16.94
CA THR A 108 -16.57 -4.62 -17.44
C THR A 108 -16.60 -4.57 -18.97
N ILE A 109 -15.75 -5.34 -19.65
CA ILE A 109 -15.73 -5.47 -21.11
C ILE A 109 -17.07 -6.03 -21.62
N GLY A 110 -17.65 -6.99 -20.92
CA GLY A 110 -18.97 -7.52 -21.21
C GLY A 110 -20.05 -6.45 -21.17
N TYR A 111 -20.12 -5.63 -20.13
CA TYR A 111 -21.08 -4.51 -20.03
C TYR A 111 -20.83 -3.42 -21.07
N LYS A 112 -19.59 -3.12 -21.40
CA LYS A 112 -19.27 -2.20 -22.53
C LYS A 112 -19.79 -2.75 -23.85
N ALA A 113 -19.71 -4.07 -24.07
CA ALA A 113 -20.25 -4.70 -25.26
C ALA A 113 -21.81 -4.62 -25.31
N VAL A 114 -22.49 -4.64 -24.16
CA VAL A 114 -23.94 -4.34 -24.08
C VAL A 114 -24.25 -2.93 -24.62
N ILE A 115 -23.48 -1.93 -24.16
CA ILE A 115 -23.66 -0.53 -24.60
C ILE A 115 -23.40 -0.37 -26.11
N ARG A 116 -22.33 -1.00 -26.62
CA ARG A 116 -21.96 -0.97 -28.04
C ARG A 116 -23.06 -1.54 -28.96
N ASP A 117 -23.68 -2.65 -28.54
CA ASP A 117 -24.62 -3.40 -29.37
C ASP A 117 -26.06 -2.93 -29.18
N ALA A 118 -26.31 -1.94 -28.32
CA ALA A 118 -27.62 -1.38 -28.04
C ALA A 118 -28.18 -0.61 -29.24
N ASN A 119 -29.48 -0.75 -29.47
CA ASN A 119 -30.23 0.04 -30.48
C ASN A 119 -30.76 1.33 -29.83
N PRO A 120 -30.24 2.51 -30.19
CA PRO A 120 -30.64 3.77 -29.57
C PRO A 120 -32.11 4.15 -29.75
N ALA A 121 -32.79 3.58 -30.75
CA ALA A 121 -34.22 3.80 -31.00
C ALA A 121 -35.13 2.97 -30.07
N SER A 122 -34.62 1.95 -29.41
CA SER A 122 -35.39 1.09 -28.50
C SER A 122 -35.45 1.66 -27.08
N VAL A 123 -36.66 1.77 -26.52
CA VAL A 123 -36.86 2.16 -25.11
C VAL A 123 -36.28 1.13 -24.15
N ASP A 124 -36.39 -0.15 -24.47
CA ASP A 124 -35.85 -1.24 -23.65
C ASP A 124 -34.32 -1.22 -23.63
N ASP A 125 -33.68 -0.96 -24.78
CA ASP A 125 -32.24 -0.83 -24.86
C ASP A 125 -31.72 0.38 -24.07
N ARG A 126 -32.47 1.49 -23.98
CA ARG A 126 -32.11 2.63 -23.14
C ARG A 126 -32.01 2.23 -21.65
N ARG A 127 -32.94 1.39 -21.15
CA ARG A 127 -32.87 0.85 -19.79
C ARG A 127 -31.65 -0.06 -19.59
N VAL A 128 -31.42 -0.94 -20.57
CA VAL A 128 -30.27 -1.85 -20.56
C VAL A 128 -28.95 -1.07 -20.59
N VAL A 129 -28.85 -0.03 -21.43
CA VAL A 129 -27.67 0.85 -21.49
C VAL A 129 -27.47 1.60 -20.16
N THR A 130 -28.54 2.07 -19.52
CA THR A 130 -28.44 2.74 -18.22
C THR A 130 -27.87 1.81 -17.17
N LEU A 131 -28.39 0.59 -17.06
CA LEU A 131 -27.88 -0.40 -16.11
C LEU A 131 -26.45 -0.84 -16.45
N ALA A 132 -26.14 -1.10 -17.73
CA ALA A 132 -24.80 -1.46 -18.16
C ALA A 132 -23.77 -0.33 -17.89
N SER A 133 -24.15 0.93 -18.07
CA SER A 133 -23.30 2.08 -17.75
C SER A 133 -23.03 2.18 -16.25
N HIS A 134 -24.06 2.00 -15.42
CA HIS A 134 -23.94 1.96 -13.98
C HIS A 134 -22.97 0.86 -13.51
N ARG A 135 -23.18 -0.40 -13.99
CA ARG A 135 -22.28 -1.53 -13.68
C ARG A 135 -20.85 -1.25 -14.12
N THR A 136 -20.68 -0.71 -15.35
CA THR A 136 -19.35 -0.39 -15.88
C THR A 136 -18.62 0.64 -15.03
N ILE A 137 -19.26 1.74 -14.64
CA ILE A 137 -18.62 2.78 -13.79
C ILE A 137 -18.32 2.23 -12.39
N ALA A 138 -19.23 1.47 -11.79
CA ALA A 138 -19.00 0.81 -10.50
C ALA A 138 -17.77 -0.11 -10.55
N ASP A 139 -17.63 -0.91 -11.60
CA ASP A 139 -16.50 -1.82 -11.78
C ASP A 139 -15.18 -1.09 -12.08
N LEU A 140 -15.22 -0.03 -12.91
CA LEU A 140 -14.07 0.82 -13.19
C LEU A 140 -13.61 1.56 -11.92
N SER A 141 -14.53 1.94 -11.02
CA SER A 141 -14.17 2.57 -9.75
C SER A 141 -13.36 1.64 -8.84
N ARG A 142 -13.70 0.35 -8.80
CA ARG A 142 -12.91 -0.67 -8.07
C ARG A 142 -11.56 -0.93 -8.74
N THR A 143 -11.51 -0.91 -10.08
CA THR A 143 -10.24 -1.01 -10.83
C THR A 143 -9.33 0.19 -10.53
N LEU A 144 -9.89 1.39 -10.45
CA LEU A 144 -9.15 2.59 -10.05
C LEU A 144 -8.61 2.47 -8.62
N LEU A 145 -9.43 2.00 -7.66
CA LEU A 145 -8.99 1.76 -6.29
C LEU A 145 -7.79 0.81 -6.24
N ARG A 146 -7.84 -0.33 -6.94
CA ARG A 146 -6.70 -1.27 -6.99
C ARG A 146 -5.46 -0.63 -7.58
N SER A 147 -5.59 0.15 -8.66
CA SER A 147 -4.45 0.87 -9.21
C SER A 147 -3.81 1.82 -8.20
N CYS A 148 -4.64 2.54 -7.42
CA CYS A 148 -4.16 3.41 -6.34
C CYS A 148 -3.46 2.61 -5.22
N GLN A 149 -4.03 1.47 -4.81
CA GLN A 149 -3.48 0.60 -3.78
C GLN A 149 -2.11 0.02 -4.14
N HIS A 150 -1.89 -0.29 -5.41
CA HIS A 150 -0.61 -0.76 -5.92
C HIS A 150 0.33 0.38 -6.38
N TYR A 151 -0.08 1.64 -6.21
CA TYR A 151 0.67 2.84 -6.62
C TYR A 151 1.04 2.83 -8.11
N VAL A 152 0.25 2.16 -8.95
CA VAL A 152 0.43 2.12 -10.41
C VAL A 152 -0.51 3.09 -11.10
N ALA A 153 -0.11 3.57 -12.28
CA ALA A 153 -1.00 4.35 -13.12
C ALA A 153 -2.20 3.49 -13.54
N PRO A 154 -3.41 4.04 -13.60
CA PRO A 154 -4.56 3.36 -14.17
C PRO A 154 -4.28 2.88 -15.59
N SER A 155 -4.98 1.83 -16.03
CA SER A 155 -4.87 1.34 -17.39
C SER A 155 -5.22 2.44 -18.40
N ARG A 156 -4.58 2.38 -19.57
CA ARG A 156 -4.85 3.31 -20.67
C ARG A 156 -6.35 3.35 -21.00
N ASN A 157 -6.88 4.54 -21.24
CA ASN A 157 -8.28 4.87 -21.51
C ASN A 157 -9.25 4.70 -20.32
N LEU A 158 -8.79 4.36 -19.11
CA LEU A 158 -9.69 4.23 -17.96
C LEU A 158 -10.45 5.54 -17.69
N TRP A 159 -9.74 6.65 -17.66
CA TRP A 159 -10.35 7.96 -17.45
C TRP A 159 -11.24 8.38 -18.63
N LEU A 160 -10.81 8.14 -19.84
CA LEU A 160 -11.63 8.43 -21.03
C LEU A 160 -12.95 7.66 -21.00
N GLU A 161 -12.91 6.37 -20.63
CA GLU A 161 -14.13 5.55 -20.53
C GLU A 161 -15.07 6.01 -19.40
N LEU A 162 -14.52 6.35 -18.20
CA LEU A 162 -15.30 6.94 -17.12
C LEU A 162 -15.96 8.26 -17.56
N ASN A 163 -15.19 9.16 -18.15
CA ASN A 163 -15.64 10.46 -18.64
C ASN A 163 -16.74 10.31 -19.71
N GLN A 164 -16.55 9.41 -20.66
CA GLN A 164 -17.49 9.15 -21.75
C GLN A 164 -18.79 8.50 -21.25
N LEU A 165 -18.72 7.59 -20.28
CA LEU A 165 -19.91 6.95 -19.70
C LEU A 165 -20.74 7.95 -18.88
N TYR A 166 -20.08 8.82 -18.10
CA TYR A 166 -20.77 9.90 -17.42
C TYR A 166 -21.44 10.87 -18.41
N SER A 167 -20.72 11.28 -19.46
CA SER A 167 -21.26 12.13 -20.52
C SER A 167 -22.45 11.49 -21.25
N LEU A 168 -22.41 10.17 -21.49
CA LEU A 168 -23.54 9.42 -22.04
C LEU A 168 -24.75 9.50 -21.12
N ALA A 169 -24.58 9.20 -19.83
CA ALA A 169 -25.65 9.25 -18.83
C ALA A 169 -26.23 10.66 -18.65
N GLU A 170 -25.40 11.70 -18.68
CA GLU A 170 -25.80 13.11 -18.64
C GLU A 170 -26.68 13.45 -19.85
N ARG A 171 -26.26 13.11 -21.08
CA ARG A 171 -27.01 13.33 -22.30
C ARG A 171 -28.34 12.54 -22.37
N MET A 172 -28.37 11.34 -21.75
CA MET A 172 -29.58 10.53 -21.62
C MET A 172 -30.52 11.04 -20.51
N GLY A 173 -30.09 11.96 -19.66
CA GLY A 173 -30.85 12.46 -18.50
C GLY A 173 -31.03 11.43 -17.39
N VAL A 174 -30.09 10.45 -17.26
CA VAL A 174 -30.18 9.35 -16.29
C VAL A 174 -29.02 9.36 -15.29
N ALA A 175 -28.12 10.32 -15.37
CA ALA A 175 -26.89 10.34 -14.58
C ALA A 175 -27.15 10.30 -13.07
N THR A 176 -28.21 10.96 -12.58
CA THR A 176 -28.57 11.07 -11.16
C THR A 176 -29.68 10.12 -10.72
N HIS A 177 -30.12 9.20 -11.61
CA HIS A 177 -31.14 8.22 -11.24
C HIS A 177 -30.53 7.13 -10.37
N ASN A 178 -31.05 6.93 -9.18
CA ASN A 178 -30.65 5.85 -8.29
C ASN A 178 -31.04 4.51 -8.90
N ILE A 179 -30.09 3.59 -8.94
CA ILE A 179 -30.31 2.23 -9.42
C ILE A 179 -30.24 1.31 -8.21
N THR A 180 -31.36 0.64 -7.92
CA THR A 180 -31.43 -0.39 -6.88
C THR A 180 -30.55 -1.56 -7.29
N ASP A 181 -29.66 -1.94 -6.41
CA ASP A 181 -28.78 -3.09 -6.58
C ASP A 181 -28.96 -4.03 -5.38
N ASP A 182 -29.98 -4.87 -5.45
CA ASP A 182 -30.36 -5.80 -4.36
C ASP A 182 -29.27 -6.85 -4.09
N GLU A 183 -28.33 -7.03 -5.02
CA GLU A 183 -27.24 -8.01 -4.91
C GLU A 183 -25.90 -7.38 -4.47
N ASN A 184 -25.79 -6.08 -4.51
CA ASN A 184 -24.61 -5.38 -4.06
C ASN A 184 -24.72 -5.12 -2.56
N HIS A 185 -23.75 -5.55 -1.79
CA HIS A 185 -23.62 -5.21 -0.36
C HIS A 185 -23.30 -3.72 -0.11
N SER A 186 -23.57 -2.86 -1.07
CA SER A 186 -23.50 -1.41 -0.95
C SER A 186 -24.62 -0.92 -0.03
N VAL A 187 -24.26 -0.16 0.98
CA VAL A 187 -25.19 0.40 1.96
C VAL A 187 -26.13 1.43 1.30
N MET A 188 -25.78 1.95 0.13
CA MET A 188 -26.48 3.03 -0.55
C MET A 188 -26.76 2.66 -2.02
N ASN A 189 -27.96 3.03 -2.49
CA ASN A 189 -28.30 2.97 -3.92
C ASN A 189 -27.65 4.17 -4.63
N LEU A 190 -26.48 3.97 -5.19
CA LEU A 190 -25.74 5.01 -5.89
C LEU A 190 -26.19 5.16 -7.34
N SER A 191 -26.23 6.39 -7.84
CA SER A 191 -26.42 6.72 -9.23
C SER A 191 -25.13 6.58 -10.06
N ILE A 192 -25.23 6.72 -11.37
CA ILE A 192 -24.03 6.79 -12.25
C ILE A 192 -23.16 7.99 -11.87
N ALA A 193 -23.77 9.14 -11.56
CA ALA A 193 -23.06 10.34 -11.13
C ALA A 193 -22.32 10.11 -9.78
N ASP A 194 -22.95 9.41 -8.84
CA ASP A 194 -22.32 9.13 -7.54
C ASP A 194 -21.08 8.24 -7.68
N HIS A 195 -21.17 7.15 -8.47
CA HIS A 195 -20.00 6.32 -8.76
C HIS A 195 -18.89 7.09 -9.47
N TYR A 196 -19.26 8.00 -10.37
CA TYR A 196 -18.28 8.85 -11.06
C TYR A 196 -17.63 9.85 -10.11
N ILE A 197 -18.40 10.56 -9.27
CA ILE A 197 -17.89 11.47 -8.22
C ILE A 197 -16.95 10.71 -7.28
N ARG A 198 -17.28 9.47 -6.90
CA ARG A 198 -16.43 8.61 -6.09
C ARG A 198 -15.05 8.39 -6.74
N CYS A 199 -14.98 8.17 -8.06
CA CYS A 199 -13.72 8.07 -8.79
C CYS A 199 -12.93 9.39 -8.76
N LEU A 200 -13.61 10.52 -8.99
CA LEU A 200 -13.00 11.85 -9.01
C LEU A 200 -12.42 12.24 -7.65
N LEU A 201 -13.17 12.00 -6.57
CA LEU A 201 -12.73 12.26 -5.21
C LEU A 201 -11.54 11.36 -4.82
N LEU A 202 -11.59 10.06 -5.14
CA LEU A 202 -10.46 9.16 -4.90
C LEU A 202 -9.20 9.64 -5.62
N ALA A 203 -9.30 10.02 -6.90
CA ALA A 203 -8.14 10.50 -7.65
C ALA A 203 -7.57 11.82 -7.12
N SER A 204 -8.45 12.73 -6.66
CA SER A 204 -8.02 14.03 -6.10
C SER A 204 -7.57 13.96 -4.64
N SER A 205 -7.74 12.83 -3.94
CA SER A 205 -7.27 12.59 -2.57
C SER A 205 -5.75 12.42 -2.44
N LYS A 206 -4.97 12.55 -3.51
CA LYS A 206 -3.53 12.25 -3.57
C LYS A 206 -3.22 10.81 -3.13
N PRO A 207 -3.75 9.80 -3.80
CA PRO A 207 -3.71 8.40 -3.37
C PRO A 207 -2.29 7.87 -3.15
N ASN A 208 -1.29 8.46 -3.82
CA ASN A 208 0.13 8.10 -3.65
C ASN A 208 0.69 8.44 -2.24
N GLN A 209 -0.02 9.24 -1.46
CA GLN A 209 0.34 9.64 -0.09
C GLN A 209 -0.41 8.83 0.97
N LEU A 210 -1.27 7.90 0.56
CA LEU A 210 -2.14 7.11 1.42
C LEU A 210 -1.72 5.64 1.41
N ARG A 211 -1.94 4.94 2.51
CA ARG A 211 -1.71 3.51 2.62
C ARG A 211 -2.87 2.71 2.03
N HIS A 212 -2.61 1.47 1.68
CA HIS A 212 -3.60 0.54 1.14
C HIS A 212 -4.90 0.50 1.97
N ARG A 213 -4.80 0.40 3.30
CA ARG A 213 -5.96 0.39 4.21
C ARG A 213 -6.71 1.72 4.21
N GLN A 214 -5.99 2.84 4.20
CA GLN A 214 -6.58 4.18 4.16
C GLN A 214 -7.34 4.40 2.84
N LEU A 215 -6.79 3.96 1.71
CA LEU A 215 -7.47 4.01 0.42
C LEU A 215 -8.78 3.21 0.42
N THR A 216 -8.78 2.02 1.04
CA THR A 216 -10.00 1.22 1.21
C THR A 216 -11.01 1.94 2.12
N ALA A 217 -10.56 2.50 3.24
CA ALA A 217 -11.40 3.24 4.18
C ALA A 217 -12.06 4.43 3.49
N ILE A 218 -11.28 5.25 2.78
CA ILE A 218 -11.77 6.41 2.02
C ILE A 218 -12.78 5.97 0.97
N PHE A 219 -12.45 4.95 0.17
CA PHE A 219 -13.32 4.48 -0.89
C PHE A 219 -14.68 4.00 -0.36
N ASN A 220 -14.72 3.36 0.81
CA ASN A 220 -15.97 2.94 1.45
C ASN A 220 -16.73 4.15 2.04
N ALA A 221 -16.06 5.08 2.69
CA ALA A 221 -16.68 6.29 3.23
C ALA A 221 -17.30 7.16 2.12
N LEU A 222 -16.67 7.20 0.94
CA LEU A 222 -17.18 7.95 -0.21
C LEU A 222 -18.59 7.52 -0.64
N GLU A 223 -19.05 6.30 -0.33
CA GLU A 223 -20.46 5.91 -0.61
C GLU A 223 -21.47 6.82 0.08
N GLN A 224 -21.16 7.30 1.28
CA GLN A 224 -22.01 8.20 2.05
C GLN A 224 -21.67 9.67 1.78
N TRP A 225 -20.47 9.97 1.31
CA TRP A 225 -19.96 11.33 1.17
C TRP A 225 -20.18 11.96 -0.20
N VAL A 226 -20.45 11.17 -1.24
CA VAL A 226 -20.68 11.68 -2.61
C VAL A 226 -21.81 12.70 -2.68
N GLY A 227 -22.84 12.58 -1.85
CA GLY A 227 -23.96 13.52 -1.78
C GLY A 227 -23.58 14.95 -1.36
N TYR A 228 -22.41 15.16 -0.76
CA TYR A 228 -21.86 16.47 -0.37
C TYR A 228 -20.97 17.08 -1.46
N THR A 229 -20.95 16.48 -2.66
CA THR A 229 -20.14 16.92 -3.79
C THR A 229 -20.99 16.95 -5.04
N ASN A 230 -20.78 17.90 -5.93
CA ASN A 230 -21.49 17.97 -7.19
C ASN A 230 -20.57 18.25 -8.38
N ILE A 231 -21.05 17.88 -9.57
CA ILE A 231 -20.41 18.21 -10.83
C ILE A 231 -21.12 19.43 -11.42
N ALA A 232 -20.40 20.54 -11.50
CA ALA A 232 -20.89 21.78 -12.08
C ALA A 232 -20.75 21.75 -13.61
N PRO A 233 -21.68 22.37 -14.37
CA PRO A 233 -21.63 22.40 -15.83
C PRO A 233 -20.41 23.15 -16.38
N THR A 234 -19.79 24.00 -15.58
CA THR A 234 -18.56 24.73 -15.91
C THR A 234 -17.57 24.69 -14.74
N PRO A 235 -16.25 24.76 -14.99
CA PRO A 235 -15.26 24.70 -13.94
C PRO A 235 -15.03 26.01 -13.18
N ALA A 236 -15.75 27.11 -13.50
CA ALA A 236 -15.40 28.49 -13.10
C ALA A 236 -15.18 28.68 -11.58
N GLU A 237 -16.03 28.06 -10.74
CA GLU A 237 -15.98 28.20 -9.28
C GLU A 237 -15.53 26.91 -8.57
N SER A 238 -15.01 25.95 -9.33
CA SER A 238 -14.60 24.65 -8.80
C SER A 238 -13.09 24.57 -8.62
N LEU A 239 -12.65 23.92 -7.55
CA LEU A 239 -11.22 23.66 -7.30
C LEU A 239 -10.61 22.76 -8.38
N PHE A 240 -11.39 21.78 -8.84
CA PHE A 240 -10.96 20.84 -9.87
C PHE A 240 -11.83 20.95 -11.11
N SER A 241 -11.22 20.77 -12.28
CA SER A 241 -11.87 20.63 -13.57
C SER A 241 -11.65 19.22 -14.14
N ILE A 242 -12.62 18.78 -14.90
CA ILE A 242 -12.70 17.49 -15.56
C ILE A 242 -12.90 17.74 -17.05
N ASP A 243 -12.09 17.15 -17.90
CA ASP A 243 -12.30 17.17 -19.34
C ASP A 243 -12.88 15.83 -19.78
N LEU A 244 -14.14 15.83 -20.19
CA LEU A 244 -14.88 14.63 -20.56
C LEU A 244 -14.35 13.94 -21.84
N ASP A 245 -13.53 14.62 -22.63
CA ASP A 245 -12.96 14.12 -23.88
C ASP A 245 -11.49 13.63 -23.74
N GLN A 246 -10.91 13.73 -22.54
CA GLN A 246 -9.51 13.37 -22.29
C GLN A 246 -9.37 12.15 -21.37
N ASP A 247 -8.31 11.36 -21.59
CA ASP A 247 -7.93 10.25 -20.71
C ASP A 247 -7.10 10.78 -19.51
N GLN A 248 -7.72 11.62 -18.69
CA GLN A 248 -7.07 12.30 -17.57
C GLN A 248 -7.97 12.35 -16.32
N PRO A 249 -7.36 12.23 -15.12
CA PRO A 249 -8.05 12.48 -13.85
C PRO A 249 -8.42 13.96 -13.70
N PRO A 250 -9.22 14.32 -12.66
CA PRO A 250 -9.48 15.73 -12.33
C PRO A 250 -8.17 16.49 -12.12
N ARG A 251 -8.13 17.73 -12.59
CA ARG A 251 -6.97 18.64 -12.46
C ARG A 251 -7.39 19.91 -11.76
N TYR A 252 -6.45 20.56 -11.07
CA TYR A 252 -6.74 21.88 -10.53
C TYR A 252 -7.16 22.85 -11.63
N THR A 253 -8.31 23.51 -11.48
CA THR A 253 -8.89 24.42 -12.47
C THR A 253 -7.94 25.55 -12.88
N ARG A 254 -7.08 25.99 -11.97
CA ARG A 254 -6.06 27.01 -12.27
C ARG A 254 -4.98 26.55 -13.29
N LEU A 255 -4.83 25.25 -13.50
CA LEU A 255 -3.85 24.68 -14.43
C LEU A 255 -4.45 24.43 -15.83
N VAL A 256 -5.74 24.72 -16.01
CA VAL A 256 -6.43 24.60 -17.31
C VAL A 256 -6.37 25.94 -18.00
N GLU A 257 -5.80 25.95 -19.20
CA GLU A 257 -5.57 27.16 -20.01
C GLU A 257 -6.88 27.71 -20.55
N ASP A 258 -7.64 26.90 -21.29
CA ASP A 258 -8.95 27.26 -21.84
C ASP A 258 -10.09 26.67 -21.01
N LYS A 259 -10.74 27.52 -20.20
CA LYS A 259 -11.85 27.15 -19.33
C LYS A 259 -13.22 27.19 -20.02
N THR A 260 -13.26 27.53 -21.31
CA THR A 260 -14.52 27.71 -22.07
C THR A 260 -14.88 26.48 -22.89
N LEU A 261 -14.05 25.44 -22.90
CA LEU A 261 -14.31 24.22 -23.63
C LEU A 261 -15.62 23.55 -23.16
N PRO A 262 -16.51 23.16 -24.06
CA PRO A 262 -17.81 22.56 -23.71
C PRO A 262 -17.69 21.17 -23.07
N SER A 263 -16.54 20.49 -23.23
CA SER A 263 -16.23 19.22 -22.60
C SER A 263 -15.87 19.37 -21.12
N LEU A 264 -15.58 20.58 -20.64
CA LEU A 264 -15.17 20.79 -19.27
C LEU A 264 -16.36 20.81 -18.30
N ARG A 265 -16.12 20.16 -17.15
CA ARG A 265 -17.00 20.20 -15.96
C ARG A 265 -16.19 20.61 -14.75
N GLY A 266 -16.85 21.18 -13.75
CA GLY A 266 -16.24 21.48 -12.46
C GLY A 266 -16.59 20.42 -11.42
N LEU A 267 -15.63 20.04 -10.56
CA LEU A 267 -15.90 19.25 -9.37
C LEU A 267 -15.89 20.18 -8.16
N ASN A 268 -17.06 20.39 -7.56
CA ASN A 268 -17.23 21.23 -6.39
C ASN A 268 -17.19 20.40 -5.11
N THR A 269 -16.12 20.56 -4.35
CA THR A 269 -15.85 19.88 -3.08
C THR A 269 -16.13 20.74 -1.84
N GLY A 270 -16.58 21.98 -2.01
CA GLY A 270 -16.67 22.96 -0.94
C GLY A 270 -17.55 22.53 0.23
N THR A 271 -18.74 21.96 -0.05
CA THR A 271 -19.64 21.46 1.02
C THR A 271 -19.01 20.30 1.78
N LEU A 272 -18.39 19.34 1.07
CA LEU A 272 -17.71 18.20 1.70
C LEU A 272 -16.58 18.68 2.62
N VAL A 273 -15.75 19.60 2.14
CA VAL A 273 -14.64 20.17 2.93
C VAL A 273 -15.14 20.91 4.16
N TYR A 274 -16.20 21.71 4.02
CA TYR A 274 -16.80 22.42 5.16
C TYR A 274 -17.25 21.43 6.27
N GLN A 275 -17.85 20.32 5.91
CA GLN A 275 -18.26 19.27 6.86
C GLN A 275 -17.04 18.58 7.52
N LEU A 276 -16.00 18.24 6.74
CA LEU A 276 -14.79 17.63 7.27
C LEU A 276 -14.05 18.57 8.23
N GLU A 277 -13.92 19.86 7.89
CA GLU A 277 -13.32 20.85 8.79
C GLU A 277 -14.15 21.09 10.05
N GLY A 278 -15.48 21.05 9.93
CA GLY A 278 -16.38 21.12 11.08
C GLY A 278 -16.11 19.99 12.07
N TYR A 279 -16.02 18.75 11.56
CA TYR A 279 -15.68 17.58 12.38
C TYR A 279 -14.33 17.77 13.10
N LEU A 280 -13.28 18.20 12.38
CA LEU A 280 -11.95 18.44 12.97
C LEU A 280 -11.96 19.52 14.07
N LYS A 281 -12.90 20.46 14.02
CA LYS A 281 -13.08 21.49 15.04
C LYS A 281 -14.01 21.06 16.19
N GLY A 282 -14.49 19.81 16.18
CA GLY A 282 -15.47 19.30 17.17
C GLY A 282 -16.85 19.91 17.04
N ILE A 283 -17.21 20.47 15.87
CA ILE A 283 -18.54 20.97 15.56
C ILE A 283 -19.39 19.79 15.10
N ASP A 284 -20.64 19.74 15.55
CA ASP A 284 -21.60 18.73 15.08
C ASP A 284 -21.87 18.96 13.59
N THR A 285 -21.65 17.90 12.78
CA THR A 285 -21.77 17.92 11.32
C THR A 285 -22.76 16.86 10.84
N GLU A 286 -23.41 17.14 9.72
CA GLU A 286 -24.31 16.16 9.09
C GLU A 286 -23.58 15.02 8.37
N LEU A 287 -22.27 15.18 8.12
CA LEU A 287 -21.46 14.19 7.44
C LEU A 287 -21.16 13.02 8.39
N PRO A 288 -21.62 11.79 8.09
CA PRO A 288 -21.26 10.63 8.89
C PRO A 288 -19.78 10.29 8.70
N ILE A 289 -19.03 10.28 9.81
CA ILE A 289 -17.64 9.80 9.80
C ILE A 289 -17.63 8.36 10.34
N PRO A 290 -17.37 7.34 9.48
CA PRO A 290 -17.31 5.96 9.93
C PRO A 290 -16.12 5.71 10.88
N ASP A 291 -16.26 4.79 11.84
CA ASP A 291 -15.22 4.46 12.84
C ASP A 291 -13.88 4.02 12.22
N PHE A 292 -13.90 3.52 10.99
CA PHE A 292 -12.69 3.11 10.26
C PHE A 292 -11.96 4.28 9.56
N VAL A 293 -12.47 5.52 9.68
CA VAL A 293 -11.84 6.75 9.16
C VAL A 293 -11.35 7.56 10.33
N ASP A 294 -10.06 7.56 10.56
CA ASP A 294 -9.44 8.32 11.63
C ASP A 294 -9.29 9.82 11.31
N GLU A 295 -9.03 10.62 12.32
CA GLU A 295 -8.85 12.07 12.20
C GLU A 295 -7.69 12.45 11.25
N THR A 296 -6.65 11.62 11.16
CA THR A 296 -5.51 11.82 10.26
C THR A 296 -5.97 11.76 8.80
N ILE A 297 -6.83 10.79 8.47
CA ILE A 297 -7.45 10.67 7.14
C ILE A 297 -8.34 11.90 6.87
N VAL A 298 -9.19 12.29 7.82
CA VAL A 298 -10.08 13.43 7.64
C VAL A 298 -9.27 14.71 7.37
N ASN A 299 -8.23 14.97 8.15
CA ASN A 299 -7.36 16.13 7.97
C ASN A 299 -6.64 16.11 6.60
N HIS A 300 -6.15 14.93 6.18
CA HIS A 300 -5.54 14.76 4.86
C HIS A 300 -6.53 15.11 3.74
N LEU A 301 -7.76 14.60 3.82
CA LEU A 301 -8.80 14.82 2.80
C LEU A 301 -9.29 16.26 2.77
N ALA A 302 -9.53 16.91 3.92
CA ALA A 302 -9.87 18.32 4.00
C ALA A 302 -8.80 19.17 3.31
N SER A 303 -7.53 18.89 3.56
CA SER A 303 -6.41 19.56 2.90
C SER A 303 -6.33 19.29 1.39
N CYS A 304 -6.61 18.04 0.93
CA CYS A 304 -6.54 17.70 -0.48
C CYS A 304 -7.66 18.32 -1.32
N TRP A 305 -8.87 18.38 -0.77
CA TRP A 305 -10.07 18.85 -1.46
C TRP A 305 -10.42 20.32 -1.19
N GLY A 306 -9.79 20.95 -0.17
CA GLY A 306 -10.06 22.34 0.22
C GLY A 306 -9.10 23.35 -0.37
N GLU A 307 -7.83 23.01 -0.45
CA GLU A 307 -6.81 23.97 -0.86
C GLU A 307 -5.78 23.37 -1.83
N ILE A 308 -5.10 24.28 -2.52
CA ILE A 308 -3.97 23.92 -3.36
C ILE A 308 -2.73 23.85 -2.49
N ALA A 309 -2.18 22.64 -2.31
CA ALA A 309 -0.95 22.44 -1.57
C ALA A 309 0.20 23.31 -2.12
N LYS A 310 0.73 24.20 -1.29
CA LYS A 310 1.93 24.98 -1.58
C LYS A 310 3.16 24.10 -1.29
N ARG A 311 4.08 24.00 -2.25
CA ARG A 311 5.38 23.35 -2.02
C ARG A 311 6.25 24.26 -1.15
N GLY A 312 6.80 23.72 -0.05
CA GLY A 312 7.66 24.47 0.86
C GLY A 312 9.05 24.78 0.26
N PHE A 313 9.58 23.90 -0.60
CA PHE A 313 10.93 24.03 -1.15
C PHE A 313 10.95 23.80 -2.68
N ARG A 314 11.86 24.50 -3.36
CA ARG A 314 12.21 24.19 -4.74
C ARG A 314 13.05 22.91 -4.78
N ARG A 315 12.79 22.05 -5.74
CA ARG A 315 13.59 20.86 -6.00
C ARG A 315 14.58 21.12 -7.13
N ALA A 316 15.80 20.59 -6.98
CA ALA A 316 16.80 20.58 -8.02
C ALA A 316 17.00 19.12 -8.49
N PRO A 317 17.17 18.88 -9.81
CA PRO A 317 17.62 17.59 -10.28
C PRO A 317 18.91 17.20 -9.57
N ALA A 318 18.99 15.95 -9.13
CA ALA A 318 20.15 15.42 -8.44
C ALA A 318 20.50 14.05 -9.04
N SER A 319 21.75 13.64 -8.92
CA SER A 319 22.25 12.35 -9.37
C SER A 319 23.18 11.77 -8.32
N GLY A 320 23.24 10.47 -8.23
CA GLY A 320 24.05 9.72 -7.27
C GLY A 320 23.27 8.54 -6.72
N GLN A 321 23.88 7.84 -5.78
CA GLN A 321 23.26 6.73 -5.07
C GLN A 321 23.04 7.08 -3.60
N MET A 322 22.04 6.46 -3.01
CA MET A 322 21.68 6.61 -1.62
C MET A 322 21.36 5.24 -1.03
N LYS A 323 21.75 5.00 0.22
CA LYS A 323 21.36 3.82 0.98
C LYS A 323 20.15 4.12 1.83
N ILE A 324 19.14 3.24 1.78
CA ILE A 324 17.89 3.40 2.52
C ILE A 324 17.59 2.12 3.29
N ALA A 325 17.35 2.26 4.58
CA ALA A 325 16.79 1.22 5.43
C ALA A 325 15.32 1.55 5.75
N VAL A 326 14.41 0.56 5.61
CA VAL A 326 12.96 0.76 5.71
C VAL A 326 12.42 0.14 6.99
N GLY A 327 11.59 0.90 7.72
CA GLY A 327 10.89 0.45 8.92
C GLY A 327 11.73 0.53 10.21
N MET A 328 11.03 0.65 11.34
CA MET A 328 11.64 0.91 12.65
C MET A 328 12.76 -0.07 13.01
N ARG A 329 12.63 -1.34 12.67
CA ARG A 329 13.60 -2.38 12.99
C ARG A 329 14.95 -2.15 12.32
N ALA A 330 14.96 -1.97 10.99
CA ALA A 330 16.17 -1.73 10.22
C ALA A 330 16.76 -0.34 10.54
N VAL A 331 15.91 0.68 10.63
CA VAL A 331 16.33 2.04 11.02
C VAL A 331 17.06 2.03 12.36
N HIS A 332 16.48 1.41 13.37
CA HIS A 332 17.06 1.32 14.71
C HIS A 332 18.43 0.63 14.70
N TYR A 333 18.57 -0.47 13.95
CA TYR A 333 19.83 -1.21 13.81
C TYR A 333 20.93 -0.36 13.16
N PHE A 334 20.64 0.30 12.02
CA PHE A 334 21.66 1.11 11.34
C PHE A 334 22.04 2.38 12.12
N ILE A 335 21.07 2.99 12.82
CA ILE A 335 21.34 4.15 13.68
C ILE A 335 22.17 3.75 14.90
N SER A 336 22.03 2.50 15.40
CA SER A 336 22.85 1.98 16.51
C SER A 336 24.29 1.62 16.11
N GLY A 337 24.64 1.75 14.84
CA GLY A 337 25.95 1.31 14.34
C GLY A 337 26.06 -0.19 14.12
N GLY A 338 24.94 -0.88 13.91
CA GLY A 338 24.90 -2.33 13.69
C GLY A 338 24.76 -3.15 14.97
N VAL A 339 24.41 -2.53 16.09
CA VAL A 339 24.20 -3.23 17.37
C VAL A 339 22.75 -3.73 17.44
N ASP A 340 22.57 -5.02 17.74
CA ASP A 340 21.24 -5.61 17.90
C ASP A 340 20.48 -5.02 19.08
N PHE A 341 19.15 -5.01 19.00
CA PHE A 341 18.31 -4.44 20.06
C PHE A 341 18.43 -5.16 21.39
N ALA A 342 18.58 -6.47 21.39
CA ALA A 342 18.75 -7.27 22.59
C ALA A 342 20.11 -6.95 23.28
N GLU A 343 21.15 -6.72 22.51
CA GLU A 343 22.46 -6.31 23.00
C GLU A 343 22.44 -4.92 23.64
N GLN A 344 21.68 -3.98 23.06
CA GLN A 344 21.50 -2.63 23.60
C GLN A 344 20.78 -2.61 24.97
N LEU A 345 19.92 -3.60 25.24
CA LEU A 345 19.21 -3.72 26.51
C LEU A 345 20.08 -4.28 27.65
N GLY A 346 21.18 -4.96 27.31
CA GLY A 346 22.02 -5.67 28.28
C GLY A 346 21.51 -7.09 28.60
N SER A 347 22.36 -7.95 29.12
CA SER A 347 22.12 -9.40 29.21
C SER A 347 20.93 -9.83 30.05
N ALA A 348 20.51 -9.08 31.07
CA ALA A 348 19.39 -9.43 31.93
C ALA A 348 18.02 -9.20 31.27
N ASP A 349 17.86 -8.10 30.52
CA ASP A 349 16.62 -7.76 29.84
C ASP A 349 16.51 -8.47 28.46
N ALA A 350 17.63 -8.88 27.88
CA ALA A 350 17.68 -9.64 26.65
C ALA A 350 17.11 -11.07 26.80
N MET A 351 17.27 -11.69 27.96
CA MET A 351 16.68 -13.00 28.27
C MET A 351 15.15 -12.93 28.38
N LEU A 352 14.61 -11.88 28.99
CA LEU A 352 13.17 -11.65 29.09
C LEU A 352 12.50 -11.48 27.72
N LEU A 353 13.15 -10.82 26.77
CA LEU A 353 12.63 -10.64 25.41
C LEU A 353 12.53 -11.95 24.61
N LYS A 354 13.41 -12.93 24.88
CA LYS A 354 13.40 -14.23 24.18
C LYS A 354 12.31 -15.17 24.71
N GLU A 355 11.94 -15.08 25.98
CA GLU A 355 10.99 -16.00 26.62
C GLU A 355 9.52 -15.58 26.50
N ILE A 356 9.21 -14.29 26.34
CA ILE A 356 7.85 -13.76 26.56
C ILE A 356 7.09 -13.38 25.28
N ASN A 357 7.74 -13.24 24.14
CA ASN A 357 7.03 -12.76 22.95
C ASN A 357 7.28 -13.58 21.68
N PRO A 358 6.51 -14.69 21.48
CA PRO A 358 6.53 -15.46 20.22
C PRO A 358 6.07 -14.64 18.99
N PHE A 359 5.43 -13.47 19.19
CA PHE A 359 4.99 -12.59 18.09
C PHE A 359 6.07 -11.63 17.57
N LEU A 360 7.20 -11.48 18.26
CA LEU A 360 8.36 -10.77 17.69
C LEU A 360 8.98 -11.50 16.49
N ASP A 361 8.72 -12.80 16.36
CA ASP A 361 9.17 -13.62 15.24
C ASP A 361 8.20 -13.66 14.04
N THR A 362 6.98 -13.15 14.17
CA THR A 362 5.97 -13.16 13.10
C THR A 362 6.23 -12.16 11.96
N PHE A 363 7.24 -11.31 12.08
CA PHE A 363 7.76 -10.47 10.98
C PHE A 363 9.06 -11.02 10.36
N ARG A 364 9.36 -12.30 10.52
CA ARG A 364 10.36 -12.94 9.65
C ARG A 364 9.75 -13.04 8.26
N PRO A 365 10.44 -12.61 7.19
CA PRO A 365 10.09 -13.09 5.86
C PRO A 365 10.14 -14.62 5.93
N ASN A 366 9.06 -15.25 5.57
CA ASN A 366 8.85 -16.70 5.69
C ASN A 366 9.89 -17.44 4.84
N THR A 367 11.03 -17.80 5.44
CA THR A 367 12.08 -18.64 4.83
C THR A 367 12.20 -20.00 5.51
N SER A 368 11.15 -20.46 6.18
CA SER A 368 11.11 -21.84 6.65
C SER A 368 9.72 -22.42 6.55
N SER A 369 9.61 -23.41 5.67
CA SER A 369 8.54 -24.38 5.62
C SER A 369 8.42 -25.12 6.97
N ASN A 370 7.52 -24.64 7.84
CA ASN A 370 6.97 -25.47 8.91
C ASN A 370 5.50 -25.75 8.58
N GLN A 371 5.30 -26.77 7.74
CA GLN A 371 4.02 -27.45 7.68
C GLN A 371 3.78 -28.17 9.02
N PRO A 372 2.58 -28.10 9.61
CA PRO A 372 2.24 -28.90 10.77
C PRO A 372 2.26 -30.39 10.40
N LYS A 373 3.01 -31.19 11.15
CA LYS A 373 3.08 -32.65 11.03
C LYS A 373 1.77 -33.29 11.52
N TRP A 374 0.73 -33.34 10.67
CA TRP A 374 -0.44 -34.17 10.96
C TRP A 374 -1.21 -34.58 9.69
N SER A 375 -0.55 -34.99 8.66
CA SER A 375 -1.18 -35.73 7.56
C SER A 375 -0.17 -36.68 6.94
N SER A 376 0.03 -37.80 7.61
CA SER A 376 0.49 -39.01 6.96
C SER A 376 -0.63 -40.02 7.01
N GLU A 377 -0.90 -40.64 5.88
CA GLU A 377 -1.76 -41.77 5.60
C GLU A 377 -3.11 -41.45 4.93
N ALA A 378 -3.06 -41.39 3.60
CA ALA A 378 -4.03 -42.04 2.74
C ALA A 378 -3.49 -42.08 1.29
N GLY A 379 -3.47 -43.26 0.75
CA GLY A 379 -2.77 -43.68 -0.46
C GLY A 379 -3.16 -43.04 -1.77
N SER A 380 -2.22 -43.06 -2.69
CA SER A 380 -2.34 -42.70 -4.10
C SER A 380 -2.99 -43.84 -4.92
N PRO A 381 -3.83 -43.51 -5.93
CA PRO A 381 -4.06 -44.40 -7.06
C PRO A 381 -3.27 -43.98 -8.31
N PRO A 382 -3.04 -44.90 -9.26
CA PRO A 382 -2.03 -44.80 -10.30
C PRO A 382 -2.48 -44.05 -11.56
N GLY A 383 -1.50 -43.57 -12.32
CA GLY A 383 -1.60 -42.70 -13.47
C GLY A 383 -2.21 -43.28 -14.74
N ILE A 384 -2.53 -42.39 -15.67
CA ILE A 384 -2.64 -42.62 -17.10
C ILE A 384 -1.99 -41.44 -17.85
N GLY A 385 -1.25 -41.82 -18.90
CA GLY A 385 -0.29 -41.00 -19.59
C GLY A 385 -0.80 -40.00 -20.62
N GLY A 386 0.08 -39.10 -20.91
CA GLY A 386 0.52 -38.59 -22.21
C GLY A 386 -0.41 -37.80 -23.10
N THR A 387 -0.10 -36.52 -23.27
CA THR A 387 0.07 -35.88 -24.61
C THR A 387 0.77 -34.53 -24.45
N GLU A 388 1.75 -34.29 -25.29
CA GLU A 388 2.55 -33.06 -25.38
C GLU A 388 1.70 -31.86 -25.81
N ALA A 389 1.81 -30.74 -25.06
CA ALA A 389 1.41 -29.43 -25.51
C ALA A 389 2.49 -28.42 -25.11
N ILE A 390 2.93 -27.65 -26.08
CA ILE A 390 3.97 -26.63 -26.01
C ILE A 390 3.54 -25.55 -25.02
N ASP A 391 4.34 -25.37 -23.95
CA ASP A 391 4.11 -24.48 -22.80
C ASP A 391 4.75 -23.10 -23.03
N PRO A 392 4.01 -21.99 -22.92
CA PRO A 392 4.58 -20.64 -22.91
C PRO A 392 5.21 -20.23 -21.57
N GLY A 393 5.28 -21.13 -20.58
CA GLY A 393 5.81 -20.89 -19.24
C GLY A 393 7.32 -21.11 -19.06
N ALA A 394 8.04 -21.58 -20.09
CA ALA A 394 9.44 -22.00 -19.98
C ALA A 394 10.45 -20.88 -19.61
N ALA A 395 10.09 -19.61 -19.79
CA ALA A 395 10.99 -18.49 -19.45
C ALA A 395 10.93 -18.07 -17.97
N LEU A 396 9.89 -18.45 -17.22
CA LEU A 396 9.74 -18.11 -15.79
C LEU A 396 10.22 -19.23 -14.86
N SER A 397 10.30 -20.47 -15.35
CA SER A 397 10.80 -21.62 -14.58
C SER A 397 12.31 -21.60 -14.38
N ASP A 398 13.07 -21.03 -15.31
CA ASP A 398 14.54 -20.96 -15.25
C ASP A 398 15.04 -20.07 -14.11
N PHE A 399 14.33 -18.96 -13.82
CA PHE A 399 14.69 -18.07 -12.70
C PHE A 399 14.40 -18.67 -11.32
N SER A 400 13.32 -19.43 -11.18
CA SER A 400 12.98 -20.09 -9.92
C SER A 400 13.93 -21.27 -9.65
N GLU A 401 14.34 -21.99 -10.69
CA GLU A 401 15.27 -23.11 -10.58
C GLU A 401 16.72 -22.67 -10.33
N GLN A 402 17.15 -21.55 -10.90
CA GLN A 402 18.45 -20.94 -10.58
C GLN A 402 18.51 -20.47 -9.11
N ARG A 403 17.48 -19.82 -8.60
CA ARG A 403 17.41 -19.43 -7.18
C ARG A 403 17.37 -20.64 -6.24
N ALA A 404 16.67 -21.70 -6.62
CA ALA A 404 16.64 -22.95 -5.83
C ALA A 404 18.02 -23.64 -5.81
N LYS A 405 18.73 -23.66 -6.94
CA LYS A 405 20.10 -24.20 -7.04
C LYS A 405 21.11 -23.34 -6.26
N GLU A 406 20.94 -22.04 -6.25
CA GLU A 406 21.81 -21.12 -5.51
C GLU A 406 21.59 -21.25 -3.98
N ARG A 407 20.32 -21.38 -3.54
CA ARG A 407 19.98 -21.70 -2.14
C ARG A 407 20.54 -23.06 -1.70
N ALA A 408 20.45 -24.09 -2.54
CA ALA A 408 21.01 -25.41 -2.25
C ALA A 408 22.54 -25.37 -2.12
N ARG A 409 23.24 -24.61 -2.97
CA ARG A 409 24.70 -24.40 -2.87
C ARG A 409 25.09 -23.68 -1.59
N LEU A 410 24.33 -22.66 -1.17
CA LEU A 410 24.57 -21.91 0.08
C LEU A 410 24.39 -22.80 1.32
N VAL A 411 23.38 -23.67 1.33
CA VAL A 411 23.15 -24.63 2.41
C VAL A 411 24.29 -25.65 2.47
N GLU A 412 24.72 -26.18 1.33
CA GLU A 412 25.83 -27.13 1.28
C GLU A 412 27.16 -26.48 1.71
N GLN A 413 27.40 -25.22 1.36
CA GLN A 413 28.57 -24.48 1.78
C GLN A 413 28.61 -24.24 3.29
N LYS A 414 27.44 -23.97 3.90
CA LYS A 414 27.29 -23.84 5.37
C LYS A 414 27.54 -25.15 6.09
N GLU A 415 27.05 -26.25 5.58
CA GLU A 415 27.32 -27.57 6.18
C GLU A 415 28.80 -27.95 6.10
N ARG A 416 29.48 -27.67 4.98
CA ARG A 416 30.94 -27.89 4.82
C ARG A 416 31.75 -27.01 5.77
N ALA A 417 31.35 -25.73 5.96
CA ALA A 417 32.03 -24.82 6.89
C ALA A 417 31.87 -25.30 8.35
N LYS A 418 30.68 -25.80 8.71
CA LYS A 418 30.38 -26.37 10.03
C LYS A 418 31.21 -27.62 10.29
N GLN A 419 31.30 -28.49 9.31
CA GLN A 419 32.11 -29.72 9.38
C GLN A 419 33.61 -29.41 9.54
N ALA A 420 34.14 -28.47 8.76
CA ALA A 420 35.55 -28.05 8.86
C ALA A 420 35.89 -27.40 10.22
N ARG A 421 34.93 -26.74 10.86
CA ARG A 421 35.11 -26.17 12.22
C ARG A 421 35.12 -27.24 13.29
N ILE A 422 34.28 -28.28 13.17
CA ILE A 422 34.27 -29.45 14.05
C ILE A 422 35.61 -30.20 13.94
N GLU A 423 36.13 -30.39 12.74
CA GLU A 423 37.41 -31.05 12.51
C GLU A 423 38.61 -30.27 13.05
N ARG A 424 38.63 -28.93 12.91
CA ARG A 424 39.66 -28.08 13.50
C ARG A 424 39.64 -28.10 15.04
N ARG A 425 38.47 -28.19 15.67
CA ARG A 425 38.27 -28.27 17.11
C ARG A 425 38.71 -29.67 17.62
N ALA A 426 38.45 -30.72 16.90
CA ALA A 426 38.92 -32.07 17.22
C ALA A 426 40.46 -32.22 17.12
N GLN A 427 41.10 -31.49 16.18
CA GLN A 427 42.56 -31.45 16.05
C GLN A 427 43.28 -30.60 17.12
N ALA A 428 42.58 -29.69 17.78
CA ALA A 428 43.16 -28.81 18.80
C ALA A 428 43.23 -29.42 20.22
N GLY A 429 42.86 -30.68 20.43
CA GLY A 429 43.17 -31.48 21.62
C GLY A 429 42.45 -31.07 22.93
N PHE A 430 41.30 -30.42 22.86
CA PHE A 430 40.49 -30.12 24.03
C PHE A 430 39.55 -31.28 24.38
N ASN A 431 39.89 -32.02 25.43
CA ASN A 431 39.06 -33.03 26.06
C ASN A 431 38.07 -32.39 27.03
N SER A 432 36.93 -31.93 26.54
CA SER A 432 35.74 -31.63 27.33
C SER A 432 34.51 -32.13 26.56
N ASN A 433 33.60 -32.72 27.31
CA ASN A 433 32.40 -33.40 26.81
C ASN A 433 31.54 -32.40 26.00
N PRO A 434 31.29 -32.65 24.69
CA PRO A 434 30.65 -31.62 23.82
C PRO A 434 29.18 -31.38 24.09
N ALA A 435 28.58 -32.14 25.00
CA ALA A 435 27.13 -32.08 25.26
C ALA A 435 26.69 -31.11 26.36
N GLU A 436 27.63 -30.65 27.21
CA GLU A 436 27.27 -29.80 28.38
C GLU A 436 27.55 -28.30 28.17
N ASP A 437 28.38 -27.90 27.19
CA ASP A 437 28.77 -26.51 26.98
C ASP A 437 28.25 -25.90 25.64
N TYR A 438 27.47 -26.63 24.86
CA TYR A 438 26.96 -26.11 23.61
C TYR A 438 25.58 -25.45 23.78
N ASN A 439 25.58 -24.13 23.89
CA ASN A 439 24.37 -23.34 23.73
C ASN A 439 24.36 -22.72 22.32
N PRO A 440 23.61 -23.32 21.38
CA PRO A 440 23.59 -22.86 19.99
C PRO A 440 23.00 -21.46 19.80
N LEU A 441 22.53 -20.83 20.89
CA LEU A 441 21.93 -19.49 20.87
C LEU A 441 22.88 -18.39 21.34
N LEU A 442 24.05 -18.75 21.93
CA LEU A 442 25.01 -17.78 22.46
C LEU A 442 26.32 -17.68 21.67
N ASP A 443 26.64 -18.70 20.84
CA ASP A 443 27.95 -18.80 20.17
C ASP A 443 27.97 -18.35 18.69
N GLU A 444 26.87 -17.87 18.13
CA GLU A 444 26.87 -17.31 16.78
C GLU A 444 26.82 -15.77 16.88
N GLU A 445 27.99 -15.12 16.86
CA GLU A 445 28.04 -13.74 16.36
C GLU A 445 27.41 -13.74 14.96
N PRO A 446 26.39 -12.88 14.69
CA PRO A 446 25.79 -12.83 13.35
C PRO A 446 26.90 -12.46 12.36
N THR A 447 27.27 -13.40 11.48
CA THR A 447 28.11 -13.07 10.34
C THR A 447 27.42 -11.96 9.55
N ILE A 448 28.18 -11.06 8.95
CA ILE A 448 27.70 -9.92 8.15
C ILE A 448 26.56 -10.34 7.19
N GLU A 449 26.60 -11.53 6.61
CA GLU A 449 25.56 -12.09 5.73
C GLU A 449 24.22 -12.37 6.43
N THR A 450 24.24 -12.70 7.73
CA THR A 450 23.01 -12.95 8.52
C THR A 450 22.38 -11.63 8.96
N ALA A 451 23.19 -10.62 9.25
CA ALA A 451 22.73 -9.28 9.59
C ALA A 451 22.05 -8.59 8.39
N ASP A 452 22.58 -8.73 7.18
CA ASP A 452 22.00 -8.19 5.94
C ASP A 452 20.62 -8.79 5.61
N LEU A 453 20.38 -10.05 5.98
CA LEU A 453 19.07 -10.70 5.82
C LEU A 453 18.05 -10.23 6.87
N LEU A 454 18.50 -9.92 8.09
CA LEU A 454 17.65 -9.48 9.21
C LEU A 454 17.34 -7.98 9.16
N TYR A 455 18.27 -7.19 8.64
CA TYR A 455 18.23 -5.73 8.59
C TYR A 455 18.61 -5.25 7.19
N PRO A 456 17.73 -5.41 6.18
CA PRO A 456 18.05 -5.03 4.80
C PRO A 456 18.19 -3.52 4.67
N PHE A 457 19.17 -3.10 3.88
CA PHE A 457 19.20 -1.77 3.27
C PHE A 457 19.18 -1.90 1.75
N HIS A 458 18.77 -0.85 1.09
CA HIS A 458 18.60 -0.82 -0.36
C HIS A 458 19.42 0.33 -0.95
N GLU A 459 20.08 0.09 -2.08
CA GLU A 459 20.74 1.13 -2.87
C GLU A 459 19.77 1.66 -3.90
N VAL A 460 19.55 2.97 -3.90
CA VAL A 460 18.58 3.66 -4.74
C VAL A 460 19.22 4.82 -5.49
N GLY A 461 18.72 5.12 -6.68
CA GLY A 461 19.15 6.28 -7.45
C GLY A 461 18.49 7.57 -6.99
N LEU A 462 19.25 8.65 -6.85
CA LEU A 462 18.73 9.97 -6.54
C LEU A 462 18.18 10.63 -7.82
N VAL A 463 16.94 11.13 -7.77
CA VAL A 463 16.24 11.77 -8.90
C VAL A 463 16.22 13.29 -8.74
N ASP A 464 15.79 13.76 -7.57
CA ASP A 464 15.82 15.17 -7.20
C ASP A 464 16.06 15.35 -5.69
N SER A 465 16.52 16.51 -5.29
CA SER A 465 16.74 16.87 -3.90
C SER A 465 16.24 18.27 -3.58
N SER A 466 15.96 18.49 -2.29
CA SER A 466 15.63 19.79 -1.72
C SER A 466 16.07 19.82 -0.26
N PRO A 467 16.14 20.99 0.41
CA PRO A 467 16.48 21.05 1.82
C PRO A 467 15.55 20.23 2.75
N GLY A 468 14.33 19.95 2.29
CA GLY A 468 13.35 19.16 3.06
C GLY A 468 13.27 17.69 2.68
N GLY A 469 14.04 17.19 1.71
CA GLY A 469 13.96 15.78 1.33
C GLY A 469 14.38 15.45 -0.10
N TYR A 470 14.14 14.19 -0.47
CA TYR A 470 14.63 13.57 -1.69
C TYR A 470 13.50 12.94 -2.51
N CYS A 471 13.70 12.85 -3.82
CA CYS A 471 13.01 11.90 -4.67
C CYS A 471 14.02 10.85 -5.13
N VAL A 472 13.69 9.58 -4.91
CA VAL A 472 14.58 8.47 -5.25
C VAL A 472 13.87 7.47 -6.15
N SER A 473 14.67 6.77 -6.95
CA SER A 473 14.26 5.71 -7.88
C SER A 473 14.82 4.38 -7.39
N TRP A 474 13.93 3.40 -7.18
CA TRP A 474 14.28 2.07 -6.71
C TRP A 474 14.59 1.15 -7.88
N GLY A 475 15.54 0.26 -7.67
CA GLY A 475 15.77 -0.84 -8.61
C GLY A 475 14.62 -1.87 -8.61
N PRO A 476 14.78 -2.98 -9.34
CA PRO A 476 13.77 -4.03 -9.41
C PRO A 476 13.47 -4.72 -8.06
N GLU A 477 14.34 -4.57 -7.07
CA GLU A 477 14.22 -5.14 -5.73
C GLU A 477 13.59 -4.19 -4.70
N ALA A 478 12.77 -3.25 -5.15
CA ALA A 478 12.02 -2.38 -4.23
C ALA A 478 11.17 -3.22 -3.26
N PRO A 479 11.16 -2.91 -1.95
CA PRO A 479 10.32 -3.62 -0.99
C PRO A 479 8.84 -3.53 -1.39
N THR A 480 8.17 -4.68 -1.47
CA THR A 480 6.76 -4.76 -1.90
C THR A 480 5.79 -4.19 -0.87
N ASN A 481 6.19 -4.15 0.39
CA ASN A 481 5.39 -3.68 1.53
C ASN A 481 5.63 -2.21 1.91
N MET A 482 6.43 -1.47 1.13
CA MET A 482 6.75 -0.06 1.39
C MET A 482 5.52 0.83 1.17
N GLN A 483 5.17 1.63 2.17
CA GLN A 483 3.97 2.46 2.14
C GLN A 483 4.24 3.88 2.67
N ALA A 484 3.43 4.84 2.24
CA ALA A 484 3.49 6.20 2.78
C ALA A 484 3.35 6.19 4.32
N GLY A 485 4.12 7.06 4.99
CA GLY A 485 4.20 7.11 6.45
C GLY A 485 5.19 6.14 7.08
N ASP A 486 5.94 5.34 6.31
CA ASP A 486 7.01 4.51 6.87
C ASP A 486 8.21 5.36 7.30
N VAL A 487 8.80 5.01 8.45
CA VAL A 487 10.06 5.60 8.91
C VAL A 487 11.23 4.97 8.15
N LEU A 488 12.17 5.81 7.75
CA LEU A 488 13.34 5.43 6.97
C LEU A 488 14.61 5.98 7.63
N ALA A 489 15.71 5.23 7.49
CA ALA A 489 17.04 5.79 7.61
C ALA A 489 17.61 5.95 6.20
N VAL A 490 18.15 7.12 5.91
CA VAL A 490 18.72 7.46 4.61
C VAL A 490 20.16 7.93 4.76
N ARG A 491 21.02 7.52 3.83
CA ARG A 491 22.42 7.90 3.82
C ARG A 491 22.90 8.12 2.40
N GLU A 492 23.38 9.31 2.09
CA GLU A 492 24.05 9.57 0.82
C GLU A 492 25.38 8.80 0.72
N GLU A 493 25.81 8.44 -0.47
CA GLU A 493 27.03 7.67 -0.72
C GLU A 493 28.28 8.33 -0.12
N ARG A 494 28.30 9.66 -0.09
CA ARG A 494 29.43 10.45 0.45
C ARG A 494 29.36 10.73 1.94
N ASP A 495 28.21 10.45 2.56
CA ASP A 495 28.00 10.70 3.99
C ASP A 495 28.20 9.41 4.79
N GLN A 496 28.80 9.54 5.99
CA GLN A 496 28.96 8.41 6.92
C GLN A 496 27.76 8.26 7.86
N ARG A 497 26.86 9.25 7.93
CA ARG A 497 25.78 9.31 8.90
C ARG A 497 24.42 9.00 8.27
N TRP A 498 23.60 8.32 9.03
CA TRP A 498 22.22 8.06 8.70
C TRP A 498 21.32 9.20 9.19
N CYS A 499 20.54 9.78 8.29
CA CYS A 499 19.47 10.73 8.59
C CYS A 499 18.12 9.99 8.71
N ILE A 500 17.20 10.54 9.50
CA ILE A 500 15.83 10.01 9.61
C ILE A 500 14.92 10.73 8.63
N ALA A 501 14.16 9.94 7.91
CA ALA A 501 13.17 10.43 6.95
C ALA A 501 11.83 9.69 7.12
N VAL A 502 10.77 10.27 6.58
CA VAL A 502 9.47 9.64 6.43
C VAL A 502 9.13 9.51 4.94
N LEU A 503 8.58 8.37 4.57
CA LEU A 503 8.09 8.11 3.23
C LEU A 503 6.78 8.88 3.00
N ARG A 504 6.79 9.89 2.12
CA ARG A 504 5.63 10.75 1.89
C ARG A 504 4.71 10.27 0.77
N TRP A 505 5.28 9.65 -0.25
CA TRP A 505 4.50 9.09 -1.35
C TRP A 505 5.30 8.01 -2.09
N VAL A 506 4.56 7.10 -2.70
CA VAL A 506 5.07 6.02 -3.56
C VAL A 506 4.37 6.10 -4.91
N ARG A 507 5.07 5.86 -6.00
CA ARG A 507 4.47 5.65 -7.32
C ARG A 507 5.29 4.69 -8.15
N LYS A 508 4.64 3.93 -9.01
CA LYS A 508 5.28 3.08 -10.01
C LYS A 508 5.05 3.69 -11.40
N VAL A 509 6.11 3.94 -12.13
CA VAL A 509 6.08 4.51 -13.49
C VAL A 509 6.93 3.61 -14.36
N GLU A 510 6.35 3.01 -15.41
CA GLU A 510 7.04 2.12 -16.36
C GLU A 510 7.84 1.00 -15.67
N GLY A 511 7.28 0.41 -14.62
CA GLY A 511 7.91 -0.66 -13.84
C GLY A 511 8.96 -0.20 -12.83
N VAL A 512 9.28 1.10 -12.77
CA VAL A 512 10.21 1.69 -11.80
C VAL A 512 9.45 2.29 -10.63
N THR A 513 9.80 1.90 -9.40
CA THR A 513 9.25 2.50 -8.19
C THR A 513 9.99 3.80 -7.87
N GLN A 514 9.25 4.89 -7.73
CA GLN A 514 9.78 6.17 -7.25
C GLN A 514 9.12 6.55 -5.93
N THR A 515 9.89 7.15 -5.03
CA THR A 515 9.39 7.57 -3.72
C THR A 515 9.85 8.97 -3.37
N GLY A 516 8.98 9.70 -2.68
CA GLY A 516 9.33 11.00 -2.09
C GLY A 516 9.55 10.85 -0.60
N LEU A 517 10.71 11.29 -0.16
CA LEU A 517 11.18 11.24 1.22
C LEU A 517 11.21 12.65 1.80
N GLU A 518 10.71 12.81 3.03
CA GLU A 518 10.87 14.05 3.79
C GLU A 518 11.82 13.81 4.96
N LEU A 519 12.84 14.63 5.06
CA LEU A 519 13.80 14.57 6.16
C LEU A 519 13.15 15.07 7.45
N MET A 520 13.24 14.26 8.51
CA MET A 520 12.73 14.57 9.85
C MET A 520 13.85 15.08 10.76
N ALA A 521 15.02 14.46 10.68
CA ALA A 521 16.17 14.83 11.50
C ALA A 521 17.47 14.37 10.83
N PRO A 522 18.55 15.16 10.96
CA PRO A 522 19.87 14.81 10.43
C PRO A 522 20.52 13.66 11.18
N ARG A 523 20.01 13.32 12.37
CA ARG A 523 20.45 12.18 13.19
C ARG A 523 19.38 11.78 14.20
N ALA A 524 19.48 10.56 14.73
CA ALA A 524 18.69 10.06 15.84
C ALA A 524 19.55 9.27 16.81
N ILE A 525 19.04 9.10 18.02
CA ILE A 525 19.62 8.25 19.04
C ILE A 525 18.70 7.05 19.21
N PRO A 526 19.18 5.81 18.98
CA PRO A 526 18.38 4.62 19.17
C PRO A 526 18.19 4.38 20.67
N VAL A 527 16.95 4.20 21.10
CA VAL A 527 16.57 3.96 22.49
C VAL A 527 15.53 2.85 22.57
N ALA A 528 15.45 2.20 23.71
CA ALA A 528 14.36 1.30 24.07
C ALA A 528 13.36 2.04 24.94
N VAL A 529 12.07 1.81 24.71
CA VAL A 529 10.99 2.43 25.50
C VAL A 529 9.99 1.39 25.98
N ARG A 530 9.47 1.57 27.19
CA ARG A 530 8.33 0.81 27.72
C ARG A 530 7.39 1.70 28.50
N ILE A 531 6.11 1.30 28.58
CA ILE A 531 5.09 2.06 29.30
C ILE A 531 5.20 1.76 30.80
N VAL A 532 5.10 2.80 31.64
CA VAL A 532 4.98 2.67 33.09
C VAL A 532 3.51 2.45 33.44
N GLN A 533 3.17 1.23 33.82
CA GLN A 533 1.81 0.88 34.24
C GLN A 533 1.62 1.12 35.73
N LYS A 534 0.46 1.67 36.13
CA LYS A 534 0.09 1.89 37.54
C LYS A 534 -0.28 0.59 38.27
N LYS A 535 -0.78 -0.40 37.54
CA LYS A 535 -1.15 -1.74 38.04
C LYS A 535 -0.74 -2.76 36.99
N GLY A 536 -0.08 -3.83 37.39
CA GLY A 536 0.46 -4.86 36.49
C GLY A 536 1.99 -4.86 36.48
N GLY A 537 2.59 -5.82 35.79
CA GLY A 537 4.03 -5.86 35.55
C GLY A 537 4.48 -4.83 34.50
N PRO A 538 5.78 -4.57 34.38
CA PRO A 538 6.31 -3.71 33.34
C PRO A 538 6.00 -4.30 31.95
N THR A 539 5.69 -3.44 30.97
CA THR A 539 5.57 -3.87 29.57
C THR A 539 6.95 -4.16 28.99
N ASP A 540 6.98 -4.92 27.91
CA ASP A 540 8.22 -5.17 27.18
C ASP A 540 8.80 -3.89 26.59
N TYR A 541 10.12 -3.86 26.43
CA TYR A 541 10.78 -2.79 25.73
C TYR A 541 10.55 -2.87 24.23
N THR A 542 10.26 -1.74 23.62
CA THR A 542 10.12 -1.58 22.17
C THR A 542 11.15 -0.59 21.62
N ARG A 543 11.48 -0.73 20.34
CA ARG A 543 12.39 0.18 19.65
C ARG A 543 11.78 1.55 19.49
N ALA A 544 12.56 2.59 19.79
CA ALA A 544 12.19 3.98 19.58
C ALA A 544 13.43 4.79 19.15
N LEU A 545 13.20 5.97 18.60
CA LEU A 545 14.24 6.88 18.15
C LEU A 545 14.06 8.23 18.84
N LEU A 546 15.07 8.66 19.56
CA LEU A 546 15.12 10.00 20.12
C LEU A 546 15.73 10.94 19.05
N LEU A 547 14.95 11.90 18.60
CA LEU A 547 15.40 12.98 17.72
C LEU A 547 15.84 14.16 18.58
N PRO A 548 17.10 14.55 18.52
CA PRO A 548 17.63 15.65 19.31
C PRO A 548 16.97 17.00 18.94
N GLU A 549 17.07 17.96 19.85
CA GLU A 549 16.69 19.34 19.58
C GLU A 549 17.49 19.91 18.40
N LEU A 550 16.79 20.64 17.52
CA LEU A 550 17.38 21.43 16.44
C LEU A 550 17.15 22.91 16.73
N SER A 551 18.06 23.50 17.50
CA SER A 551 17.94 24.89 17.99
C SER A 551 17.87 25.91 16.85
N ALA A 552 18.55 25.63 15.72
CA ALA A 552 18.55 26.49 14.53
C ALA A 552 17.15 26.74 13.95
N ILE A 553 16.24 25.77 14.07
CA ILE A 553 14.86 25.85 13.58
C ILE A 553 13.83 25.82 14.71
N ARG A 554 14.27 25.95 15.97
CA ARG A 554 13.46 25.90 17.19
C ARG A 554 12.60 24.63 17.30
N GLN A 555 13.10 23.51 16.81
CA GLN A 555 12.44 22.22 16.92
C GLN A 555 12.89 21.54 18.22
N PRO A 556 11.99 21.28 19.18
CA PRO A 556 12.35 20.60 20.43
C PRO A 556 12.75 19.16 20.17
N ALA A 557 13.44 18.54 21.11
CA ALA A 557 13.69 17.11 21.09
C ALA A 557 12.37 16.33 21.06
N THR A 558 12.30 15.28 20.22
CA THR A 558 11.10 14.47 20.05
C THR A 558 11.44 12.99 20.09
N LEU A 559 10.45 12.16 20.39
CA LEU A 559 10.57 10.71 20.45
C LEU A 559 9.67 10.06 19.41
N ILE A 560 10.24 9.25 18.54
CA ILE A 560 9.49 8.40 17.59
C ILE A 560 9.27 7.03 18.24
N THR A 561 8.02 6.63 18.38
CA THR A 561 7.58 5.34 18.94
C THR A 561 6.75 4.56 17.94
N PRO A 562 6.57 3.24 18.08
CA PRO A 562 5.58 2.48 17.31
C PRO A 562 4.16 3.04 17.49
N ALA A 563 3.33 2.97 16.44
CA ALA A 563 2.01 3.61 16.42
C ALA A 563 0.96 2.99 17.39
N ILE A 564 1.13 1.73 17.79
CA ILE A 564 0.04 0.94 18.40
C ILE A 564 -0.06 1.06 19.92
N MET A 565 1.00 1.47 20.63
CA MET A 565 1.05 1.30 22.09
C MET A 565 1.08 2.61 22.88
N PHE A 566 1.41 3.73 22.26
CA PHE A 566 1.75 4.97 22.96
C PHE A 566 0.70 6.05 22.70
N THR A 567 0.36 6.79 23.76
CA THR A 567 -0.58 7.92 23.71
C THR A 567 -0.02 9.11 24.51
N GLU A 568 -0.57 10.28 24.28
CA GLU A 568 -0.23 11.48 25.07
C GLU A 568 -0.41 11.26 26.58
N GLN A 569 0.36 11.98 27.37
CA GLN A 569 0.37 11.98 28.83
C GLN A 569 0.83 10.65 29.48
N GLN A 570 1.19 9.62 28.69
CA GLN A 570 1.75 8.39 29.25
C GLN A 570 3.15 8.60 29.82
N LYS A 571 3.42 7.97 30.95
CA LYS A 571 4.77 7.84 31.50
C LYS A 571 5.46 6.63 30.88
N ILE A 572 6.72 6.82 30.50
CA ILE A 572 7.54 5.81 29.85
C ILE A 572 8.89 5.70 30.53
N HIS A 573 9.49 4.52 30.52
CA HIS A 573 10.91 4.33 30.76
C HIS A 573 11.66 4.33 29.45
N LEU A 574 12.72 5.12 29.38
CA LEU A 574 13.70 5.15 28.31
C LEU A 574 14.92 4.36 28.78
N GLN A 575 15.47 3.50 27.94
CA GLN A 575 16.70 2.76 28.22
C GLN A 575 17.67 2.83 27.05
N ARG A 576 18.95 3.03 27.38
CA ARG A 576 20.05 2.96 26.42
C ARG A 576 21.31 2.50 27.16
N GLN A 577 21.94 1.42 26.67
CA GLN A 577 23.22 0.91 27.23
C GLN A 577 23.23 0.78 28.76
N GLY A 578 22.16 0.24 29.35
CA GLY A 578 22.00 0.05 30.77
C GLY A 578 21.59 1.31 31.59
N ILE A 579 21.53 2.48 30.95
CA ILE A 579 21.06 3.71 31.60
C ILE A 579 19.55 3.83 31.40
N GLN A 580 18.78 3.98 32.47
CA GLN A 580 17.34 4.16 32.45
C GLN A 580 16.97 5.58 32.88
N ALA A 581 15.93 6.12 32.25
CA ALA A 581 15.33 7.40 32.60
C ALA A 581 13.80 7.31 32.47
N THR A 582 13.11 8.17 33.18
CA THR A 582 11.65 8.28 33.13
C THR A 582 11.26 9.58 32.43
N ALA A 583 10.35 9.45 31.46
CA ALA A 583 9.77 10.61 30.76
C ALA A 583 8.26 10.51 30.70
N GLN A 584 7.63 11.63 30.37
CA GLN A 584 6.20 11.69 30.05
C GLN A 584 6.03 12.19 28.62
N LEU A 585 5.32 11.42 27.80
CA LEU A 585 4.91 11.85 26.46
C LEU A 585 4.01 13.07 26.59
N ALA A 586 4.22 14.08 25.76
CA ALA A 586 3.45 15.32 25.80
C ALA A 586 2.57 15.43 24.55
N GLU A 587 2.89 16.29 23.62
CA GLU A 587 2.10 16.56 22.43
C GLU A 587 2.50 15.66 21.27
N GLU A 588 1.52 15.12 20.58
CA GLU A 588 1.72 14.39 19.34
C GLU A 588 2.00 15.38 18.19
N ARG A 589 3.14 15.23 17.54
CA ARG A 589 3.60 16.09 16.43
C ARG A 589 3.27 15.53 15.06
N LEU A 590 3.39 14.20 14.92
CA LEU A 590 3.13 13.49 13.69
C LEU A 590 2.66 12.08 14.02
N ARG A 591 1.55 11.69 13.43
CA ARG A 591 1.04 10.33 13.49
C ARG A 591 1.03 9.72 12.10
N THR A 592 1.55 8.51 12.00
CA THR A 592 1.39 7.64 10.84
C THR A 592 0.89 6.27 11.33
N GLU A 593 0.52 5.37 10.44
CA GLU A 593 0.20 3.99 10.84
C GLU A 593 1.44 3.19 11.30
N SER A 594 2.64 3.67 10.99
CA SER A 594 3.91 3.01 11.30
C SER A 594 4.51 3.51 12.60
N PHE A 595 4.39 4.80 12.90
CA PHE A 595 4.97 5.43 14.08
C PHE A 595 4.21 6.69 14.51
N ILE A 596 4.46 7.11 15.77
CA ILE A 596 4.04 8.40 16.30
C ILE A 596 5.26 9.15 16.78
N GLN A 597 5.33 10.44 16.50
CA GLN A 597 6.33 11.37 17.00
C GLN A 597 5.75 12.24 18.09
N PHE A 598 6.28 12.15 19.31
CA PHE A 598 5.85 12.94 20.46
C PHE A 598 6.91 13.95 20.87
N THR A 599 6.49 15.11 21.37
CA THR A 599 7.29 15.87 22.34
C THR A 599 7.22 15.13 23.69
N PHE A 600 8.21 15.30 24.54
CA PHE A 600 8.24 14.64 25.83
C PHE A 600 8.89 15.52 26.89
N ARG A 601 8.62 15.23 28.15
CA ARG A 601 9.22 15.87 29.32
C ARG A 601 9.91 14.83 30.18
N MET A 602 11.18 15.08 30.52
CA MET A 602 11.90 14.24 31.49
C MET A 602 11.30 14.43 32.87
N LEU A 603 11.12 13.33 33.61
CA LEU A 603 10.60 13.32 34.99
C LEU A 603 11.69 13.09 36.03
N ASP A 604 12.77 12.40 35.67
CA ASP A 604 13.91 12.16 36.55
C ASP A 604 15.04 13.09 36.15
N GLY A 605 15.59 13.84 37.13
CA GLY A 605 16.74 14.72 36.93
C GLY A 605 18.08 14.00 36.73
N TYR A 606 18.07 12.68 36.63
CA TYR A 606 19.28 11.84 36.47
C TYR A 606 19.91 11.92 35.07
N LEU A 607 19.23 12.47 34.07
CA LEU A 607 19.80 12.65 32.72
C LEU A 607 20.73 13.88 32.62
N GLU A 608 20.69 14.81 33.57
CA GLU A 608 21.60 15.95 33.57
C GLU A 608 23.07 15.54 33.83
N ASN A 609 23.29 14.36 34.42
CA ASN A 609 24.65 13.85 34.75
C ASN A 609 25.06 12.61 33.94
N SER A 610 24.19 12.02 33.12
CA SER A 610 24.53 10.87 32.29
C SER A 610 24.65 11.30 30.83
N GLN A 611 25.67 10.84 30.14
CA GLN A 611 26.10 11.09 28.77
C GLN A 611 25.02 10.90 27.64
N ILE A 612 23.75 11.04 27.93
CA ILE A 612 22.75 11.34 26.92
C ILE A 612 22.78 12.86 26.75
N ASP A 613 23.79 13.34 26.06
CA ASP A 613 23.94 14.74 25.71
C ASP A 613 22.80 15.11 24.79
N LEU A 614 21.68 15.59 25.35
CA LEU A 614 20.55 16.14 24.59
C LEU A 614 20.92 17.49 23.96
N ASN A 615 22.06 18.06 24.36
CA ASN A 615 22.56 19.34 23.92
C ASN A 615 23.68 19.15 22.87
N ILE A 616 23.29 19.13 21.60
CA ILE A 616 24.15 18.78 20.46
C ILE A 616 24.75 20.04 19.81
N SER A 617 24.77 21.17 20.48
CA SER A 617 25.45 22.38 19.98
C SER A 617 26.97 22.22 19.82
N SER A 618 27.62 21.36 20.60
CA SER A 618 29.08 21.18 20.53
C SER A 618 29.61 20.30 19.40
N ALA A 619 28.75 19.56 18.67
CA ALA A 619 29.22 18.70 17.58
C ALA A 619 29.21 19.40 16.19
N TRP A 620 28.69 20.61 16.08
CA TRP A 620 28.67 21.42 14.85
C TRP A 620 29.89 22.33 14.73
N GLU A 621 30.60 22.65 15.84
CA GLU A 621 31.75 23.56 15.83
C GLU A 621 33.03 22.96 15.23
N VAL A 622 33.10 21.65 14.98
CA VAL A 622 34.32 21.00 14.47
C VAL A 622 34.47 21.05 12.95
N SER A 623 33.46 21.48 12.18
CA SER A 623 33.54 21.47 10.72
C SER A 623 33.75 22.85 10.06
N GLU A 624 33.78 23.95 10.79
CA GLU A 624 34.06 25.28 10.21
C GLU A 624 35.54 25.62 10.04
N ASP A 625 36.46 24.87 10.66
CA ASP A 625 37.90 25.20 10.64
C ASP A 625 38.67 24.67 9.43
N THR A 626 38.02 23.89 8.54
CA THR A 626 38.70 23.36 7.33
C THR A 626 38.54 24.23 6.07
N THR A 627 37.73 25.28 6.14
CA THR A 627 37.51 26.18 4.98
C THR A 627 38.33 27.48 4.99
N ARG A 628 39.14 27.72 6.02
CA ARG A 628 39.96 28.94 6.13
C ARG A 628 41.42 28.80 5.66
N THR A 629 41.87 27.62 5.24
CA THR A 629 43.27 27.42 4.78
C THR A 629 43.43 27.27 3.28
N ALA A 630 42.39 27.51 2.46
CA ALA A 630 42.50 27.42 0.98
C ALA A 630 42.48 28.77 0.26
N ASN A 631 42.73 29.90 0.97
CA ASN A 631 42.91 31.21 0.34
C ASN A 631 44.04 31.97 1.07
N ARG A 632 45.27 31.55 0.81
CA ARG A 632 46.49 32.38 0.80
C ARG A 632 47.49 31.87 -0.21
#